data_58a93814a77006b1df9af86b4d5fa877
#
_entry.id   58a93814a77006b1df9af86b4d5fa877
#
_cell.length_a   1.000
_cell.length_b   1.000
_cell.length_c   1.000
_cell.angle_alpha   90.00
_cell.angle_beta   90.00
_cell.angle_gamma   90.00
#
_symmetry.space_group_name_H-M   'P 1'
#
loop_
_entity.id
_entity.type
_entity.pdbx_description
1 polymer ?
#
loop_
_entity_poly.entity_id
_entity_poly.type
_entity_poly.pdbx_seq_one_letter_code
_entity_poly.pdbx_strand_id
1 'polypeptide(L)' 'MAKIHKVELYLLDVNEDFDNVDDVLIYMTNGRYAPSVHVINSESKEFEWDDDIIINEYDCSTEQYNNFFEEI' A
#
# COMPACT_ATOMS: atom_id res chain seq x y z
N MET A 1 6.81 18.60 -0.46
CA MET A 1 5.57 17.98 0.03
C MET A 1 5.63 16.48 -0.18
N ALA A 2 5.04 15.73 0.71
CA ALA A 2 4.90 14.28 0.54
C ALA A 2 3.54 13.95 -0.10
N LYS A 3 3.42 12.74 -0.59
CA LYS A 3 2.18 12.25 -1.20
C LYS A 3 1.88 10.84 -0.69
N ILE A 4 0.65 10.58 -0.33
CA ILE A 4 0.18 9.25 0.06
C ILE A 4 -0.80 8.72 -0.98
N HIS A 5 -0.63 7.48 -1.38
CA HIS A 5 -1.52 6.79 -2.31
C HIS A 5 -2.23 5.64 -1.60
N LYS A 6 -3.54 5.62 -1.70
CA LYS A 6 -4.37 4.53 -1.19
C LYS A 6 -4.88 3.74 -2.39
N VAL A 7 -4.64 2.44 -2.41
CA VAL A 7 -4.98 1.58 -3.55
C VAL A 7 -5.70 0.32 -3.07
N GLU A 8 -6.79 0.00 -3.75
CA GLU A 8 -7.49 -1.27 -3.61
C GLU A 8 -7.37 -2.02 -4.93
N LEU A 9 -6.93 -3.27 -4.90
CA LEU A 9 -6.69 -4.02 -6.13
C LEU A 9 -6.90 -5.52 -5.93
N TYR A 10 -7.11 -6.22 -7.05
CA TYR A 10 -7.03 -7.67 -7.12
C TYR A 10 -5.71 -8.08 -7.73
N LEU A 11 -5.11 -9.12 -7.17
CA LEU A 11 -3.91 -9.76 -7.70
C LEU A 11 -4.31 -11.16 -8.17
N LEU A 12 -4.08 -11.44 -9.45
CA LEU A 12 -4.42 -12.75 -10.01
C LEU A 12 -3.15 -13.59 -10.19
N ASP A 13 -3.09 -14.68 -9.44
CA ASP A 13 -1.97 -15.63 -9.44
C ASP A 13 -2.44 -16.94 -10.10
N VAL A 14 -2.38 -16.99 -11.42
CA VAL A 14 -2.94 -18.10 -12.22
C VAL A 14 -2.23 -19.43 -11.95
N ASN A 15 -0.93 -19.38 -11.71
CA ASN A 15 -0.10 -20.57 -11.53
C ASN A 15 0.06 -20.98 -10.06
N GLU A 16 -0.58 -20.28 -9.16
CA GLU A 16 -0.48 -20.51 -7.71
C GLU A 16 0.98 -20.50 -7.22
N ASP A 17 1.76 -19.53 -7.72
CA ASP A 17 3.16 -19.36 -7.34
C ASP A 17 3.34 -18.81 -5.92
N PHE A 18 2.28 -18.23 -5.35
CA PHE A 18 2.31 -17.57 -4.03
C PHE A 18 1.23 -18.15 -3.12
N ASP A 19 1.58 -18.34 -1.84
CA ASP A 19 0.63 -18.88 -0.86
C ASP A 19 -0.35 -17.81 -0.35
N ASN A 20 0.08 -16.54 -0.33
CA ASN A 20 -0.73 -15.45 0.23
C ASN A 20 -0.33 -14.11 -0.40
N VAL A 21 -1.11 -13.08 -0.08
CA VAL A 21 -0.90 -11.73 -0.63
C VAL A 21 0.40 -11.10 -0.16
N ASP A 22 0.86 -11.41 1.04
CA ASP A 22 2.11 -10.86 1.57
C ASP A 22 3.30 -11.30 0.74
N ASP A 23 3.31 -12.57 0.32
CA ASP A 23 4.36 -13.10 -0.55
C ASP A 23 4.37 -12.41 -1.90
N VAL A 24 3.20 -12.13 -2.48
CA VAL A 24 3.08 -11.39 -3.74
C VAL A 24 3.67 -9.99 -3.60
N LEU A 25 3.31 -9.28 -2.52
CA LEU A 25 3.76 -7.92 -2.30
C LEU A 25 5.27 -7.84 -2.11
N ILE A 26 5.85 -8.78 -1.36
CA ILE A 26 7.30 -8.87 -1.17
C ILE A 26 7.99 -9.09 -2.51
N TYR A 27 7.47 -9.98 -3.34
CA TYR A 27 8.04 -10.30 -4.64
C TYR A 27 8.01 -9.09 -5.57
N MET A 28 6.90 -8.37 -5.61
CA MET A 28 6.74 -7.14 -6.40
C MET A 28 7.69 -6.04 -5.94
N THR A 29 7.86 -5.89 -4.62
CA THR A 29 8.73 -4.88 -4.02
C THR A 29 10.20 -5.09 -4.43
N ASN A 30 10.59 -6.33 -4.68
CA ASN A 30 11.94 -6.67 -5.13
C ASN A 30 12.12 -6.49 -6.65
N GLY A 31 11.16 -5.89 -7.34
CA GLY A 31 11.28 -5.60 -8.77
C GLY A 31 11.17 -6.81 -9.68
N ARG A 32 10.61 -7.92 -9.18
CA ARG A 32 10.46 -9.15 -9.94
C ARG A 32 9.11 -9.20 -10.64
N TYR A 33 8.87 -10.26 -11.42
CA TYR A 33 7.63 -10.46 -12.14
C TYR A 33 6.43 -10.37 -11.20
N ALA A 34 5.43 -9.59 -11.59
CA ALA A 34 4.18 -9.43 -10.86
C ALA A 34 3.07 -10.23 -11.54
N PRO A 35 2.13 -10.77 -10.75
CA PRO A 35 0.92 -11.35 -11.33
C PRO A 35 0.07 -10.26 -11.99
N SER A 36 -0.99 -10.65 -12.68
CA SER A 36 -1.93 -9.70 -13.27
C SER A 36 -2.59 -8.87 -12.17
N VAL A 37 -2.62 -7.56 -12.37
CA VAL A 37 -3.14 -6.59 -11.40
C VAL A 37 -4.36 -5.88 -11.98
N HIS A 38 -5.45 -5.83 -11.21
CA HIS A 38 -6.64 -5.06 -11.55
C HIS A 38 -6.94 -4.09 -10.43
N VAL A 39 -6.76 -2.80 -10.67
CA VAL A 39 -7.01 -1.73 -9.69
C VAL A 39 -8.51 -1.46 -9.65
N ILE A 40 -9.11 -1.60 -8.45
CA ILE A 40 -10.53 -1.33 -8.23
C ILE A 40 -10.75 0.14 -7.91
N ASN A 41 -9.90 0.70 -7.05
CA ASN A 41 -10.03 2.07 -6.57
C ASN A 41 -8.66 2.60 -6.19
N SER A 42 -8.44 3.90 -6.44
CA SER A 42 -7.21 4.56 -6.02
C SER A 42 -7.50 6.02 -5.70
N GLU A 43 -6.83 6.53 -4.68
CA GLU A 43 -6.87 7.92 -4.28
C GLU A 43 -5.47 8.38 -3.92
N SER A 44 -5.15 9.65 -4.20
CA SER A 44 -3.85 10.23 -3.88
C SER A 44 -4.06 11.57 -3.21
N LYS A 45 -3.31 11.83 -2.13
CA LYS A 45 -3.39 13.09 -1.39
C LYS A 45 -1.99 13.59 -1.09
N GLU A 46 -1.81 14.91 -1.13
CA GLU A 46 -0.56 15.57 -0.75
C GLU A 46 -0.66 16.07 0.70
N PHE A 47 0.47 16.08 1.39
CA PHE A 47 0.52 16.58 2.76
C PHE A 47 1.93 17.07 3.10
N GLU A 48 2.05 17.87 4.17
CA GLU A 48 3.33 18.32 4.69
C GLU A 48 3.98 17.18 5.48
N TRP A 49 5.21 16.84 5.11
CA TRP A 49 5.97 15.83 5.85
C TRP A 49 6.52 16.41 7.14
N ASP A 50 6.39 15.66 8.24
CA ASP A 50 6.96 15.95 9.53
C ASP A 50 7.45 14.62 10.11
N ASP A 51 8.67 14.60 10.64
CA ASP A 51 9.26 13.38 11.18
C ASP A 51 8.49 12.81 12.38
N ASP A 52 7.69 13.64 13.06
CA ASP A 52 6.86 13.24 14.19
C ASP A 52 5.45 12.77 13.78
N ILE A 53 5.18 12.72 12.47
CA ILE A 53 3.87 12.32 11.95
C ILE A 53 3.55 10.86 12.32
N ILE A 54 2.28 10.58 12.63
CA ILE A 54 1.86 9.26 13.14
C ILE A 54 2.21 8.11 12.20
N ILE A 55 2.11 8.31 10.89
CA ILE A 55 2.39 7.26 9.90
C ILE A 55 3.88 6.94 9.77
N ASN A 56 4.77 7.77 10.34
CA ASN A 56 6.20 7.51 10.37
C ASN A 56 6.59 6.59 11.55
N GLU A 57 5.67 6.33 12.46
CA GLU A 57 5.90 5.43 13.58
C GLU A 57 6.04 3.99 13.09
N TYR A 58 7.02 3.28 13.66
CA TYR A 58 7.32 1.90 13.26
C TYR A 58 6.14 0.96 13.42
N ASP A 59 5.34 1.16 14.48
CA ASP A 59 4.21 0.31 14.84
C ASP A 59 2.85 0.90 14.42
N CYS A 60 2.85 1.81 13.47
CA CYS A 60 1.61 2.44 12.98
C CYS A 60 0.65 1.38 12.43
N SER A 61 -0.57 1.36 12.94
CA SER A 61 -1.59 0.39 12.55
C SER A 61 -2.30 0.82 11.25
N THR A 62 -3.00 -0.13 10.63
CA THR A 62 -3.84 0.17 9.47
C THR A 62 -4.92 1.20 9.79
N GLU A 63 -5.50 1.11 10.98
CA GLU A 63 -6.50 2.08 11.44
C GLU A 63 -5.93 3.49 11.51
N GLN A 64 -4.70 3.63 12.02
CA GLN A 64 -4.02 4.93 12.08
C GLN A 64 -3.73 5.49 10.68
N TYR A 65 -3.34 4.65 9.73
CA TYR A 65 -3.18 5.06 8.33
C TYR A 65 -4.51 5.52 7.75
N ASN A 66 -5.58 4.79 7.98
CA ASN A 66 -6.92 5.16 7.48
C ASN A 66 -7.35 6.51 8.05
N ASN A 67 -7.20 6.72 9.35
CA ASN A 67 -7.57 7.97 10.00
C ASN A 67 -6.74 9.14 9.47
N PHE A 68 -5.45 8.94 9.30
CA PHE A 68 -4.57 9.97 8.72
C PHE A 68 -5.01 10.35 7.31
N PHE A 69 -5.26 9.36 6.47
CA PHE A 69 -5.67 9.60 5.08
C PHE A 69 -7.00 10.34 4.99
N GLU A 70 -7.96 10.01 5.86
CA GLU A 70 -9.27 10.67 5.91
C GLU A 70 -9.16 12.14 6.34
N GLU A 71 -8.22 12.46 7.22
CA GLU A 71 -8.08 13.80 7.80
C GLU A 71 -7.33 14.78 6.90
N ILE A 72 -6.52 14.30 6.00
CA ILE A 72 -5.80 15.17 5.08
C ILE A 72 -6.62 15.42 3.83
#